data_b058cc40bb49bb34b5b18050daa9a6e0
#
_entry.id   b058cc40bb49bb34b5b18050daa9a6e0
#
_cell.length_a   1.000
_cell.length_b   1.000
_cell.length_c   1.000
_cell.angle_alpha   90.00
_cell.angle_beta   90.00
_cell.angle_gamma   90.00
#
_symmetry.space_group_name_H-M   'P 1'
#
loop_
_entity.id
_entity.type
_entity.pdbx_description
1 polymer ?
#
loop_
_entity_poly.entity_id
_entity_poly.type
_entity_poly.pdbx_seq_one_letter_code
_entity_poly.pdbx_strand_id
1 'polypeptide(L)'
;MTHPVRRPMRCDAEMNRARILAVARQALAQDPDLALKPLAKLAEVGSGTVYRHFPTREVLLLAVYQSEVEALLDTAALLGRHDPAAALRLWLERLAAHGRTGSAASQAMRVALQSQGPYSARARAAVDELLAAARKAGRLRADITSGEVLLLMSYVWNTGGEPGHEPVGSRVLDVVMDGLCAGPAPALVCRKHT
;
A
#
# COMPACT_ATOMS: atom_id res chain seq x y z
N MET A 1 -7.54 -31.86 -46.39
CA MET A 1 -7.32 -32.15 -44.96
C MET A 1 -6.69 -30.92 -44.32
N THR A 2 -7.53 -30.09 -43.73
CA THR A 2 -7.16 -28.83 -43.11
C THR A 2 -6.94 -29.04 -41.63
N HIS A 3 -5.71 -28.87 -41.16
CA HIS A 3 -5.40 -28.91 -39.72
C HIS A 3 -6.04 -27.74 -38.97
N PRO A 4 -6.71 -27.99 -37.83
CA PRO A 4 -7.24 -26.86 -37.02
C PRO A 4 -6.08 -26.13 -36.37
N VAL A 5 -6.07 -24.83 -36.60
CA VAL A 5 -5.14 -23.85 -35.98
C VAL A 5 -5.33 -23.88 -34.45
N ARG A 6 -4.34 -24.40 -33.72
CA ARG A 6 -4.25 -24.34 -32.26
C ARG A 6 -3.96 -22.92 -31.82
N ARG A 7 -4.99 -22.10 -31.73
CA ARG A 7 -4.97 -20.76 -31.15
C ARG A 7 -6.10 -20.57 -30.14
N PRO A 8 -6.17 -21.30 -29.04
CA PRO A 8 -7.11 -20.85 -27.99
C PRO A 8 -6.49 -20.69 -26.59
N MET A 9 -5.49 -21.45 -26.19
CA MET A 9 -5.13 -21.54 -24.75
C MET A 9 -4.60 -20.26 -24.10
N ARG A 10 -3.94 -19.36 -24.80
CA ARG A 10 -3.45 -18.09 -24.23
C ARG A 10 -4.57 -17.05 -24.13
N CYS A 11 -5.37 -16.91 -25.18
CA CYS A 11 -6.50 -15.98 -25.23
C CYS A 11 -7.56 -16.35 -24.17
N ASP A 12 -7.88 -17.65 -24.01
CA ASP A 12 -8.82 -18.14 -22.99
C ASP A 12 -8.30 -17.87 -21.57
N ALA A 13 -6.99 -18.04 -21.34
CA ALA A 13 -6.39 -17.75 -20.04
C ALA A 13 -6.43 -16.25 -19.70
N GLU A 14 -6.15 -15.39 -20.67
CA GLU A 14 -6.23 -13.92 -20.50
C GLU A 14 -7.66 -13.46 -20.27
N MET A 15 -8.62 -13.97 -21.02
CA MET A 15 -10.05 -13.69 -20.84
C MET A 15 -10.55 -14.16 -19.47
N ASN A 16 -10.17 -15.35 -19.03
CA ASN A 16 -10.51 -15.84 -17.70
C ASN A 16 -9.90 -14.98 -16.60
N ARG A 17 -8.65 -14.56 -16.75
CA ARG A 17 -7.98 -13.64 -15.80
C ARG A 17 -8.71 -12.31 -15.72
N ALA A 18 -9.05 -11.70 -16.86
CA ALA A 18 -9.76 -10.44 -16.90
C ALA A 18 -11.15 -10.54 -16.27
N ARG A 19 -11.89 -11.63 -16.54
CA ARG A 19 -13.21 -11.91 -15.94
C ARG A 19 -13.10 -12.05 -14.42
N ILE A 20 -12.12 -12.83 -13.93
CA ILE A 20 -11.91 -13.01 -12.49
C ILE A 20 -11.63 -11.64 -11.84
N LEU A 21 -10.78 -10.80 -12.43
CA LEU A 21 -10.47 -9.47 -11.88
C LEU A 21 -11.68 -8.54 -11.86
N ALA A 22 -12.49 -8.52 -12.92
CA ALA A 22 -13.70 -7.70 -12.98
C ALA A 22 -14.73 -8.11 -11.91
N VAL A 23 -14.98 -9.41 -11.76
CA VAL A 23 -15.88 -9.94 -10.73
C VAL A 23 -15.32 -9.70 -9.33
N ALA A 24 -14.00 -9.93 -9.14
CA ALA A 24 -13.34 -9.71 -7.86
C ALA A 24 -13.45 -8.25 -7.41
N ARG A 25 -13.27 -7.28 -8.31
CA ARG A 25 -13.38 -5.85 -7.97
C ARG A 25 -14.77 -5.50 -7.40
N GLN A 26 -15.83 -6.02 -8.01
CA GLN A 26 -17.20 -5.80 -7.56
C GLN A 26 -17.49 -6.53 -6.24
N ALA A 27 -17.10 -7.79 -6.15
CA ALA A 27 -17.36 -8.62 -4.98
C ALA A 27 -16.59 -8.16 -3.74
N LEU A 28 -15.32 -7.77 -3.89
CA LEU A 28 -14.48 -7.23 -2.82
C LEU A 28 -14.94 -5.84 -2.33
N ALA A 29 -15.67 -5.10 -3.14
CA ALA A 29 -16.29 -3.83 -2.70
C ALA A 29 -17.45 -4.08 -1.70
N GLN A 30 -18.12 -5.23 -1.81
CA GLN A 30 -19.23 -5.65 -0.92
C GLN A 30 -18.74 -6.47 0.27
N ASP A 31 -17.80 -7.37 0.03
CA ASP A 31 -17.18 -8.22 1.03
C ASP A 31 -15.64 -8.12 0.91
N PRO A 32 -15.02 -7.22 1.67
CA PRO A 32 -13.56 -7.03 1.63
C PRO A 32 -12.76 -8.29 1.97
N ASP A 33 -13.35 -9.24 2.70
CA ASP A 33 -12.69 -10.48 3.15
C ASP A 33 -13.01 -11.69 2.28
N LEU A 34 -13.66 -11.49 1.14
CA LEU A 34 -14.02 -12.54 0.20
C LEU A 34 -12.82 -13.45 -0.12
N ALA A 35 -13.03 -14.77 0.08
CA ALA A 35 -12.02 -15.77 -0.22
C ALA A 35 -12.01 -16.19 -1.71
N LEU A 36 -10.91 -16.81 -2.17
CA LEU A 36 -10.75 -17.23 -3.57
C LEU A 36 -11.77 -18.29 -4.02
N LYS A 37 -12.20 -19.17 -3.11
CA LYS A 37 -13.14 -20.27 -3.47
C LYS A 37 -14.56 -19.75 -3.75
N PRO A 38 -15.17 -18.87 -2.95
CA PRO A 38 -16.42 -18.19 -3.32
C PRO A 38 -16.30 -17.36 -4.60
N LEU A 39 -15.18 -16.67 -4.80
CA LEU A 39 -14.93 -15.88 -6.01
C LEU A 39 -14.98 -16.74 -7.29
N ALA A 40 -14.47 -17.98 -7.25
CA ALA A 40 -14.52 -18.89 -8.39
C ALA A 40 -15.97 -19.15 -8.85
N LYS A 41 -16.90 -19.29 -7.90
CA LYS A 41 -18.32 -19.44 -8.20
C LYS A 41 -18.92 -18.18 -8.81
N LEU A 42 -18.60 -17.01 -8.26
CA LEU A 42 -19.10 -15.73 -8.78
C LEU A 42 -18.57 -15.43 -10.19
N ALA A 43 -17.32 -15.81 -10.47
CA ALA A 43 -16.70 -15.63 -11.79
C ALA A 43 -17.04 -16.74 -12.78
N GLU A 44 -17.85 -17.74 -12.39
CA GLU A 44 -18.24 -18.88 -13.22
C GLU A 44 -17.04 -19.62 -13.83
N VAL A 45 -15.99 -19.80 -13.03
CA VAL A 45 -14.78 -20.54 -13.41
C VAL A 45 -14.47 -21.62 -12.39
N GLY A 46 -13.72 -22.64 -12.82
CA GLY A 46 -13.24 -23.66 -11.89
C GLY A 46 -12.29 -23.04 -10.83
N SER A 47 -12.39 -23.54 -9.59
CA SER A 47 -11.49 -23.10 -8.51
C SER A 47 -10.01 -23.27 -8.87
N GLY A 48 -9.64 -24.36 -9.55
CA GLY A 48 -8.29 -24.59 -10.05
C GLY A 48 -7.82 -23.50 -11.03
N THR A 49 -8.74 -22.89 -11.79
CA THR A 49 -8.43 -21.76 -12.68
C THR A 49 -8.08 -20.51 -11.87
N VAL A 50 -8.88 -20.21 -10.81
CA VAL A 50 -8.59 -19.08 -9.94
C VAL A 50 -7.24 -19.25 -9.26
N TYR A 51 -6.97 -20.39 -8.63
CA TYR A 51 -5.70 -20.63 -7.93
C TYR A 51 -4.48 -20.64 -8.88
N ARG A 52 -4.67 -21.00 -10.15
CA ARG A 52 -3.60 -20.95 -11.15
C ARG A 52 -3.22 -19.51 -11.51
N HIS A 53 -4.19 -18.59 -11.57
CA HIS A 53 -3.95 -17.17 -11.84
C HIS A 53 -3.57 -16.38 -10.60
N PHE A 54 -4.17 -16.73 -9.48
CA PHE A 54 -4.04 -16.03 -8.19
C PHE A 54 -3.82 -17.08 -7.09
N PRO A 55 -2.55 -17.51 -6.88
CA PRO A 55 -2.23 -18.56 -5.92
C PRO A 55 -2.64 -18.23 -4.49
N THR A 56 -2.63 -16.93 -4.14
CA THR A 56 -3.05 -16.43 -2.84
C THR A 56 -4.01 -15.25 -2.99
N ARG A 57 -4.73 -14.93 -1.90
CA ARG A 57 -5.63 -13.80 -1.84
C ARG A 57 -4.88 -12.47 -2.00
N GLU A 58 -3.68 -12.38 -1.46
CA GLU A 58 -2.80 -11.21 -1.56
C GLU A 58 -2.44 -10.91 -3.03
N VAL A 59 -2.12 -11.94 -3.82
CA VAL A 59 -1.85 -11.80 -5.26
C VAL A 59 -3.09 -11.28 -6.00
N LEU A 60 -4.28 -11.75 -5.63
CA LEU A 60 -5.54 -11.25 -6.20
C LEU A 60 -5.75 -9.77 -5.84
N LEU A 61 -5.62 -9.41 -4.55
CA LEU A 61 -5.79 -8.04 -4.08
C LEU A 61 -4.86 -7.07 -4.80
N LEU A 62 -3.57 -7.40 -4.90
CA LEU A 62 -2.59 -6.59 -5.63
C LEU A 62 -2.94 -6.43 -7.11
N ALA A 63 -3.47 -7.47 -7.75
CA ALA A 63 -3.87 -7.40 -9.14
C ALA A 63 -5.15 -6.59 -9.37
N VAL A 64 -6.12 -6.65 -8.43
CA VAL A 64 -7.38 -5.90 -8.50
C VAL A 64 -7.16 -4.40 -8.25
N TYR A 65 -6.27 -4.06 -7.32
CA TYR A 65 -6.02 -2.68 -6.88
C TYR A 65 -4.65 -2.14 -7.34
N GLN A 66 -4.10 -2.71 -8.40
CA GLN A 66 -2.78 -2.35 -8.92
C GLN A 66 -2.66 -0.86 -9.23
N SER A 67 -3.65 -0.28 -9.89
CA SER A 67 -3.65 1.14 -10.28
C SER A 67 -3.65 2.07 -9.06
N GLU A 68 -4.37 1.72 -8.02
CA GLU A 68 -4.43 2.50 -6.78
C GLU A 68 -3.11 2.42 -6.01
N VAL A 69 -2.50 1.23 -5.98
CA VAL A 69 -1.17 1.04 -5.38
C VAL A 69 -0.11 1.83 -6.15
N GLU A 70 -0.11 1.75 -7.47
CA GLU A 70 0.84 2.47 -8.31
C GLU A 70 0.68 3.98 -8.22
N ALA A 71 -0.56 4.50 -8.18
CA ALA A 71 -0.83 5.91 -8.01
C ALA A 71 -0.31 6.46 -6.67
N LEU A 72 -0.35 5.67 -5.61
CA LEU A 72 0.25 6.06 -4.32
C LEU A 72 1.78 6.10 -4.40
N LEU A 73 2.39 5.17 -5.12
CA LEU A 73 3.85 5.07 -5.24
C LEU A 73 4.45 6.10 -6.21
N ASP A 74 3.63 6.81 -6.98
CA ASP A 74 4.09 7.90 -7.85
C ASP A 74 4.27 9.20 -7.04
N THR A 75 5.52 9.47 -6.69
CA THR A 75 5.91 10.67 -5.91
C THR A 75 6.31 11.86 -6.78
N ALA A 76 6.60 11.64 -8.05
CA ALA A 76 7.12 12.68 -8.95
C ALA A 76 6.15 13.87 -9.06
N ALA A 77 4.84 13.59 -9.14
CA ALA A 77 3.82 14.63 -9.20
C ALA A 77 3.70 15.45 -7.91
N LEU A 78 4.07 14.89 -6.76
CA LEU A 78 4.08 15.60 -5.47
C LEU A 78 5.29 16.52 -5.35
N LEU A 79 6.47 16.01 -5.66
CA LEU A 79 7.73 16.77 -5.61
C LEU A 79 7.75 17.94 -6.61
N GLY A 80 7.06 17.80 -7.75
CA GLY A 80 6.94 18.88 -8.74
C GLY A 80 5.99 20.02 -8.34
N ARG A 81 5.15 19.86 -7.32
CA ARG A 81 4.08 20.80 -6.95
C ARG A 81 4.18 21.37 -5.53
N HIS A 82 4.94 20.74 -4.67
CA HIS A 82 4.95 21.05 -3.24
C HIS A 82 6.39 21.22 -2.74
N ASP A 83 6.54 22.00 -1.65
CA ASP A 83 7.75 21.94 -0.83
C ASP A 83 8.03 20.48 -0.42
N PRO A 84 9.29 20.02 -0.42
CA PRO A 84 9.60 18.61 -0.18
C PRO A 84 9.07 18.04 1.15
N ALA A 85 9.05 18.84 2.22
CA ALA A 85 8.46 18.39 3.49
C ALA A 85 6.93 18.27 3.40
N ALA A 86 6.28 19.20 2.69
CA ALA A 86 4.86 19.15 2.42
C ALA A 86 4.50 17.98 1.49
N ALA A 87 5.35 17.65 0.51
CA ALA A 87 5.18 16.49 -0.35
C ALA A 87 5.23 15.17 0.45
N LEU A 88 6.21 15.04 1.37
CA LEU A 88 6.29 13.89 2.27
C LEU A 88 5.03 13.79 3.14
N ARG A 89 4.62 14.89 3.77
CA ARG A 89 3.40 14.94 4.59
C ARG A 89 2.18 14.47 3.79
N LEU A 90 1.96 15.01 2.60
CA LEU A 90 0.82 14.64 1.75
C LEU A 90 0.86 13.18 1.32
N TRP A 91 2.05 12.64 1.06
CA TRP A 91 2.20 11.22 0.77
C TRP A 91 1.82 10.34 1.96
N LEU A 92 2.29 10.69 3.17
CA LEU A 92 1.95 9.98 4.41
C LEU A 92 0.45 10.10 4.75
N GLU A 93 -0.18 11.25 4.49
CA GLU A 93 -1.63 11.45 4.65
C GLU A 93 -2.44 10.53 3.73
N ARG A 94 -2.06 10.45 2.44
CA ARG A 94 -2.67 9.53 1.48
C ARG A 94 -2.53 8.08 1.94
N LEU A 95 -1.34 7.72 2.39
CA LEU A 95 -1.05 6.40 2.91
C LEU A 95 -1.94 6.09 4.13
N ALA A 96 -2.02 6.99 5.10
CA ALA A 96 -2.86 6.85 6.29
C ALA A 96 -4.35 6.75 5.94
N ALA A 97 -4.82 7.52 4.95
CA ALA A 97 -6.21 7.48 4.50
C ALA A 97 -6.61 6.09 3.95
N HIS A 98 -5.74 5.46 3.19
CA HIS A 98 -5.96 4.10 2.68
C HIS A 98 -5.98 3.05 3.79
N GLY A 99 -5.17 3.20 4.84
CA GLY A 99 -5.09 2.22 5.93
C GLY A 99 -6.34 2.11 6.81
N ARG A 100 -7.14 3.18 6.88
CA ARG A 100 -8.24 3.30 7.86
C ARG A 100 -9.57 2.69 7.45
N THR A 101 -9.79 2.40 6.18
CA THR A 101 -11.14 2.05 5.69
C THR A 101 -11.53 0.59 5.88
N GLY A 102 -10.61 -0.30 6.25
CA GLY A 102 -10.86 -1.74 6.29
C GLY A 102 -11.23 -2.35 4.93
N SER A 103 -11.27 -1.54 3.88
CA SER A 103 -11.64 -1.96 2.53
C SER A 103 -10.62 -2.93 1.92
N ALA A 104 -11.03 -3.65 0.88
CA ALA A 104 -10.12 -4.52 0.13
C ALA A 104 -8.97 -3.72 -0.52
N ALA A 105 -9.19 -2.46 -0.90
CA ALA A 105 -8.12 -1.57 -1.36
C ALA A 105 -7.09 -1.28 -0.25
N SER A 106 -7.55 -1.05 0.99
CA SER A 106 -6.66 -0.89 2.15
C SER A 106 -5.85 -2.15 2.43
N GLN A 107 -6.48 -3.32 2.29
CA GLN A 107 -5.80 -4.60 2.45
C GLN A 107 -4.75 -4.80 1.35
N ALA A 108 -5.05 -4.45 0.09
CA ALA A 108 -4.09 -4.49 -1.01
C ALA A 108 -2.88 -3.59 -0.74
N MET A 109 -3.13 -2.37 -0.26
CA MET A 109 -2.07 -1.43 0.10
C MET A 109 -1.17 -1.98 1.21
N ARG A 110 -1.76 -2.56 2.27
CA ARG A 110 -1.01 -3.23 3.34
C ARG A 110 -0.12 -4.34 2.81
N VAL A 111 -0.68 -5.21 1.95
CA VAL A 111 0.08 -6.29 1.31
C VAL A 111 1.23 -5.74 0.48
N ALA A 112 0.98 -4.68 -0.32
CA ALA A 112 2.00 -4.05 -1.15
C ALA A 112 3.20 -3.53 -0.33
N LEU A 113 2.94 -2.97 0.84
CA LEU A 113 3.95 -2.31 1.66
C LEU A 113 4.66 -3.26 2.64
N GLN A 114 3.96 -4.27 3.15
CA GLN A 114 4.48 -5.20 4.16
C GLN A 114 5.09 -6.47 3.57
N SER A 115 4.70 -6.88 2.35
CA SER A 115 5.28 -8.03 1.67
C SER A 115 6.73 -7.75 1.22
N GLN A 116 7.57 -8.78 1.22
CA GLN A 116 8.88 -8.67 0.57
C GLN A 116 8.70 -8.83 -0.95
N GLY A 117 8.44 -7.72 -1.65
CA GLY A 117 8.14 -7.75 -3.07
C GLY A 117 8.46 -6.44 -3.78
N PRO A 118 8.18 -6.36 -5.09
CA PRO A 118 8.51 -5.17 -5.88
C PRO A 118 7.81 -3.91 -5.38
N TYR A 119 6.60 -4.01 -4.86
CA TYR A 119 5.86 -2.86 -4.33
C TYR A 119 6.47 -2.30 -3.05
N SER A 120 6.92 -3.14 -2.12
CA SER A 120 7.60 -2.67 -0.91
C SER A 120 8.95 -2.02 -1.21
N ALA A 121 9.69 -2.53 -2.20
CA ALA A 121 10.91 -1.89 -2.66
C ALA A 121 10.63 -0.51 -3.28
N ARG A 122 9.59 -0.40 -4.12
CA ARG A 122 9.16 0.88 -4.71
C ARG A 122 8.67 1.86 -3.64
N ALA A 123 7.93 1.39 -2.63
CA ALA A 123 7.48 2.24 -1.52
C ALA A 123 8.65 2.80 -0.73
N ARG A 124 9.67 1.98 -0.44
CA ARG A 124 10.90 2.46 0.19
C ARG A 124 11.61 3.48 -0.66
N ALA A 125 11.78 3.23 -1.95
CA ALA A 125 12.40 4.16 -2.88
C ALA A 125 11.64 5.50 -2.95
N ALA A 126 10.30 5.46 -2.96
CA ALA A 126 9.46 6.64 -2.93
C ALA A 126 9.68 7.48 -1.65
N VAL A 127 9.72 6.82 -0.48
CA VAL A 127 10.01 7.50 0.79
C VAL A 127 11.44 8.02 0.82
N ASP A 128 12.43 7.26 0.33
CA ASP A 128 13.82 7.69 0.26
C ASP A 128 13.97 8.95 -0.60
N GLU A 129 13.28 9.02 -1.74
CA GLU A 129 13.26 10.20 -2.62
C GLU A 129 12.68 11.43 -1.90
N LEU A 130 11.53 11.29 -1.24
CA LEU A 130 10.89 12.36 -0.47
C LEU A 130 11.76 12.83 0.69
N LEU A 131 12.34 11.90 1.45
CA LEU A 131 13.26 12.21 2.54
C LEU A 131 14.52 12.92 2.04
N ALA A 132 15.12 12.45 0.95
CA ALA A 132 16.31 13.07 0.37
C ALA A 132 16.04 14.50 -0.09
N ALA A 133 14.91 14.74 -0.77
CA ALA A 133 14.50 16.07 -1.19
C ALA A 133 14.27 17.01 -0.01
N ALA A 134 13.58 16.55 1.03
CA ALA A 134 13.28 17.35 2.22
C ALA A 134 14.54 17.65 3.06
N ARG A 135 15.49 16.71 3.15
CA ARG A 135 16.80 16.94 3.79
C ARG A 135 17.64 17.95 3.04
N LYS A 136 17.69 17.84 1.71
CA LYS A 136 18.38 18.81 0.85
C LYS A 136 17.83 20.23 1.05
N ALA A 137 16.54 20.35 1.30
CA ALA A 137 15.89 21.62 1.63
C ALA A 137 16.10 22.05 3.10
N GLY A 138 16.83 21.31 3.93
CA GLY A 138 17.07 21.61 5.34
C GLY A 138 15.83 21.48 6.23
N ARG A 139 14.82 20.73 5.80
CA ARG A 139 13.53 20.64 6.48
C ARG A 139 13.41 19.46 7.43
N LEU A 140 14.24 18.43 7.26
CA LEU A 140 14.16 17.19 8.04
C LEU A 140 15.52 16.82 8.65
N ARG A 141 15.45 16.08 9.75
CA ARG A 141 16.62 15.42 10.38
C ARG A 141 17.24 14.39 9.44
N ALA A 142 18.54 14.16 9.58
CA ALA A 142 19.30 13.32 8.66
C ALA A 142 19.32 11.82 9.04
N ASP A 143 19.02 11.50 10.30
CA ASP A 143 19.26 10.19 10.93
C ASP A 143 18.08 9.20 10.86
N ILE A 144 17.00 9.56 10.16
CA ILE A 144 15.83 8.68 9.97
C ILE A 144 15.87 7.98 8.62
N THR A 145 15.49 6.71 8.59
CA THR A 145 15.42 5.87 7.39
C THR A 145 13.99 5.71 6.87
N SER A 146 13.84 5.40 5.58
CA SER A 146 12.52 5.05 5.01
C SER A 146 11.86 3.86 5.69
N GLY A 147 12.67 2.89 6.16
CA GLY A 147 12.17 1.75 6.90
C GLY A 147 11.51 2.14 8.23
N GLU A 148 12.10 3.07 8.97
CA GLU A 148 11.54 3.60 10.21
C GLU A 148 10.26 4.38 9.96
N VAL A 149 10.21 5.22 8.92
CA VAL A 149 8.99 5.95 8.53
C VAL A 149 7.86 4.97 8.17
N LEU A 150 8.13 3.96 7.36
CA LEU A 150 7.13 2.96 6.99
C LEU A 150 6.68 2.11 8.18
N LEU A 151 7.60 1.81 9.12
CA LEU A 151 7.26 1.12 10.37
C LEU A 151 6.32 1.95 11.23
N LEU A 152 6.59 3.24 11.42
CA LEU A 152 5.71 4.16 12.14
C LEU A 152 4.32 4.22 11.48
N MET A 153 4.28 4.31 10.15
CA MET A 153 3.02 4.33 9.41
C MET A 153 2.25 3.02 9.53
N SER A 154 2.92 1.87 9.69
CA SER A 154 2.24 0.58 9.89
C SER A 154 1.42 0.56 11.18
N TYR A 155 1.84 1.28 12.21
CA TYR A 155 1.08 1.49 13.44
C TYR A 155 -0.22 2.26 13.19
N VAL A 156 -0.15 3.32 12.38
CA VAL A 156 -1.31 4.15 12.03
C VAL A 156 -2.40 3.32 11.32
N TRP A 157 -2.00 2.32 10.54
CA TRP A 157 -2.96 1.45 9.84
C TRP A 157 -3.62 0.41 10.74
N ASN A 158 -2.91 -0.07 11.75
CA ASN A 158 -3.42 -1.11 12.63
C ASN A 158 -4.37 -0.56 13.71
N THR A 159 -4.35 0.74 13.98
CA THR A 159 -5.22 1.39 14.99
C THR A 159 -6.53 1.93 14.44
N GLY A 160 -6.77 1.85 13.12
CA GLY A 160 -7.91 2.49 12.44
C GLY A 160 -9.24 1.75 12.46
N GLY A 161 -9.39 0.64 13.21
CA GLY A 161 -10.58 -0.22 13.17
C GLY A 161 -11.49 -0.21 14.40
N GLU A 162 -11.15 0.49 15.46
CA GLU A 162 -12.00 0.51 16.68
C GLU A 162 -13.07 1.59 16.57
N PRO A 163 -14.37 1.24 16.66
CA PRO A 163 -15.46 2.22 16.70
C PRO A 163 -15.34 3.10 17.96
N GLY A 164 -15.23 4.40 17.78
CA GLY A 164 -15.18 5.37 18.89
C GLY A 164 -13.84 6.06 19.11
N HIS A 165 -12.80 5.72 18.34
CA HIS A 165 -11.59 6.52 18.32
C HIS A 165 -11.71 7.61 17.24
N GLU A 166 -11.75 8.86 17.69
CA GLU A 166 -11.53 10.07 16.88
C GLU A 166 -10.34 9.85 15.93
N PRO A 167 -10.21 10.57 14.79
CA PRO A 167 -9.18 10.31 13.79
C PRO A 167 -7.77 10.49 14.36
N VAL A 168 -7.36 9.49 15.14
CA VAL A 168 -6.00 9.36 15.69
C VAL A 168 -4.96 9.53 14.59
N GLY A 169 -5.34 9.22 13.33
CA GLY A 169 -4.44 9.28 12.21
C GLY A 169 -3.86 10.65 11.88
N SER A 170 -4.63 11.75 11.99
CA SER A 170 -4.09 13.08 11.71
C SER A 170 -3.15 13.55 12.81
N ARG A 171 -3.54 13.37 14.06
CA ARG A 171 -2.73 13.77 15.22
C ARG A 171 -1.44 12.95 15.34
N VAL A 172 -1.51 11.63 15.09
CA VAL A 172 -0.32 10.77 15.05
C VAL A 172 0.60 11.19 13.92
N LEU A 173 0.05 11.54 12.76
CA LEU A 173 0.85 12.04 11.65
C LEU A 173 1.50 13.39 11.97
N ASP A 174 0.82 14.28 12.68
CA ASP A 174 1.42 15.53 13.16
C ASP A 174 2.63 15.24 14.06
N VAL A 175 2.48 14.34 15.03
CA VAL A 175 3.58 13.92 15.91
C VAL A 175 4.74 13.29 15.11
N VAL A 176 4.44 12.46 14.10
CA VAL A 176 5.47 11.90 13.21
C VAL A 176 6.19 13.01 12.46
N MET A 177 5.45 13.95 11.85
CA MET A 177 6.05 15.06 11.10
C MET A 177 6.87 15.98 11.99
N ASP A 178 6.37 16.30 13.18
CA ASP A 178 7.11 17.11 14.16
C ASP A 178 8.42 16.43 14.56
N GLY A 179 8.40 15.11 14.81
CA GLY A 179 9.58 14.31 15.09
C GLY A 179 10.58 14.25 13.93
N LEU A 180 10.08 14.28 12.69
CA LEU A 180 10.92 14.30 11.49
C LEU A 180 11.55 15.70 11.25
N CYS A 181 10.83 16.78 11.60
CA CYS A 181 11.28 18.17 11.42
C CYS A 181 12.18 18.63 12.59
N ALA A 182 12.10 18.01 13.75
CA ALA A 182 12.95 18.35 14.88
C ALA A 182 14.42 18.03 14.58
N GLY A 183 15.33 18.90 14.98
CA GLY A 183 16.76 18.58 14.98
C GLY A 183 17.07 17.36 15.86
N PRO A 184 18.29 16.79 15.80
CA PRO A 184 18.64 15.64 16.61
C PRO A 184 18.29 15.93 18.08
N ALA A 185 17.50 15.04 18.67
CA ALA A 185 17.11 15.19 20.08
C ALA A 185 18.38 15.29 20.94
N PRO A 186 18.44 16.25 21.91
CA PRO A 186 19.53 16.27 22.86
C PRO A 186 19.59 14.89 23.51
N ALA A 187 20.82 14.34 23.62
CA ALA A 187 21.03 13.03 24.20
C ALA A 187 20.29 12.96 25.55
N LEU A 188 19.32 12.07 25.66
CA LEU A 188 18.64 11.80 26.91
C LEU A 188 19.68 11.32 27.91
N VAL A 189 20.12 12.24 28.78
CA VAL A 189 20.98 11.89 29.91
C VAL A 189 20.14 11.03 30.84
N CYS A 190 20.32 9.73 30.71
CA CYS A 190 19.72 8.77 31.63
C CYS A 190 20.30 9.07 33.01
N ARG A 191 19.60 9.85 33.85
CA ARG A 191 19.99 10.01 35.26
C ARG A 191 19.87 8.63 35.91
N LYS A 192 20.98 7.98 36.09
CA LYS A 192 21.06 6.84 37.01
C LYS A 192 20.68 7.38 38.39
N HIS A 193 19.55 6.97 38.88
CA HIS A 193 19.22 7.14 40.29
C HIS A 193 20.16 6.20 41.06
N THR A 194 21.04 6.81 41.82
CA THR A 194 21.85 6.16 42.85
C THR A 194 20.98 5.95 44.09
#